data_ac7a021b8ce49a9437e32eb8b76b8366
#
_entry.id   ac7a021b8ce49a9437e32eb8b76b8366
#
_cell.length_a   1.000
_cell.length_b   1.000
_cell.length_c   1.000
_cell.angle_alpha   90.00
_cell.angle_beta   90.00
_cell.angle_gamma   90.00
#
_symmetry.space_group_name_H-M   'P 1'
#
loop_
_entity.id
_entity.type
_entity.pdbx_description
1 polymer ?
#
loop_
_entity_poly.entity_id
_entity_poly.type
_entity_poly.pdbx_seq_one_letter_code
_entity_poly.pdbx_strand_id
1 'polypeptide(L)'
;MHELGLISAMVKSIEGIVKEQNLHEVRKIVLEVGELSGVVPHYMEVCYPAAVYKTFMENTVLELETIPGIVRCRSCGREFNAMAHDFHCPGFRLMVL
;
A
#
# COMPACT_ATOMS: atom_id res chain seq x y z
N MET A 1 -5.08 -15.75 1.56
CA MET A 1 -5.35 -14.34 1.25
C MET A 1 -4.13 -13.50 1.52
N HIS A 2 -3.62 -12.92 0.45
CA HIS A 2 -2.43 -12.10 0.50
C HIS A 2 -2.59 -10.87 1.40
N GLU A 3 -3.72 -10.15 1.26
CA GLU A 3 -4.00 -8.93 2.00
C GLU A 3 -4.15 -9.17 3.50
N LEU A 4 -4.77 -10.26 3.89
CA LEU A 4 -4.92 -10.59 5.31
C LEU A 4 -3.55 -10.83 5.96
N GLY A 5 -2.65 -11.52 5.27
CA GLY A 5 -1.29 -11.75 5.75
C GLY A 5 -0.51 -10.45 5.92
N LEU A 6 -0.68 -9.51 4.98
CA LEU A 6 -0.04 -8.20 5.06
C LEU A 6 -0.54 -7.40 6.25
N ILE A 7 -1.86 -7.41 6.49
CA ILE A 7 -2.42 -6.69 7.64
C ILE A 7 -1.94 -7.31 8.95
N SER A 8 -1.89 -8.64 9.03
CA SER A 8 -1.40 -9.31 10.23
C SER A 8 0.07 -8.96 10.52
N ALA A 9 0.89 -8.88 9.49
CA ALA A 9 2.29 -8.45 9.63
C ALA A 9 2.38 -7.00 10.08
N MET A 10 1.54 -6.13 9.54
CA MET A 10 1.46 -4.72 9.93
C MET A 10 1.09 -4.58 11.40
N VAL A 11 0.09 -5.32 11.87
CA VAL A 11 -0.34 -5.28 13.28
C VAL A 11 0.82 -5.66 14.20
N LYS A 12 1.58 -6.70 13.85
CA LYS A 12 2.73 -7.12 14.63
C LYS A 12 3.82 -6.06 14.68
N SER A 13 4.08 -5.40 13.56
CA SER A 13 5.08 -4.33 13.49
C SER A 13 4.68 -3.16 14.37
N ILE A 14 3.42 -2.77 14.34
CA ILE A 14 2.91 -1.65 15.14
C ILE A 14 2.92 -2.02 16.63
N GLU A 15 2.58 -3.27 16.95
CA GLU A 15 2.67 -3.74 18.33
C GLU A 15 4.08 -3.58 18.90
N GLY A 16 5.10 -3.89 18.10
CA GLY A 16 6.50 -3.68 18.50
C GLY A 16 6.81 -2.22 18.76
N ILE A 17 6.33 -1.32 17.92
CA ILE A 17 6.54 0.13 18.09
C ILE A 17 5.84 0.65 19.33
N VAL A 18 4.60 0.20 19.58
CA VAL A 18 3.83 0.58 20.75
C VAL A 18 4.56 0.18 22.02
N LYS A 19 5.09 -1.03 22.08
CA LYS A 19 5.85 -1.50 23.24
C LYS A 19 7.16 -0.73 23.43
N GLU A 20 7.87 -0.50 22.34
CA GLU A 20 9.17 0.19 22.37
C GLU A 20 9.03 1.63 22.83
N GLN A 21 7.98 2.32 22.41
CA GLN A 21 7.78 3.74 22.71
C GLN A 21 6.78 3.99 23.84
N ASN A 22 6.31 2.96 24.51
CA ASN A 22 5.35 3.07 25.61
C ASN A 22 4.08 3.84 25.23
N LEU A 23 3.56 3.59 24.06
CA LEU A 23 2.32 4.22 23.62
C LEU A 23 1.11 3.52 24.26
N HIS A 24 0.06 4.28 24.56
CA HIS A 24 -1.13 3.74 25.20
C HIS A 24 -2.21 3.36 24.20
N GLU A 25 -2.27 4.04 23.05
CA GLU A 25 -3.23 3.72 22.01
C GLU A 25 -2.72 4.18 20.65
N VAL A 26 -3.27 3.56 19.60
CA VAL A 26 -3.05 3.96 18.22
C VAL A 26 -4.42 4.34 17.67
N ARG A 27 -4.61 5.61 17.34
CA ARG A 27 -5.91 6.11 16.88
C ARG A 27 -6.12 5.92 15.38
N LYS A 28 -5.06 6.09 14.62
CA LYS A 28 -5.13 6.06 13.16
C LYS A 28 -3.83 5.56 12.58
N ILE A 29 -3.95 4.78 11.53
CA ILE A 29 -2.82 4.32 10.73
C ILE A 29 -3.05 4.76 9.30
N VAL A 30 -2.04 5.35 8.69
CA VAL A 30 -2.05 5.66 7.27
C VAL A 30 -1.13 4.66 6.59
N LEU A 31 -1.70 3.83 5.73
CA LEU A 31 -0.95 2.82 4.99
C LEU A 31 -0.80 3.26 3.54
N GLU A 32 0.44 3.44 3.11
CA GLU A 32 0.75 3.76 1.74
C GLU A 32 0.82 2.48 0.92
N VAL A 33 0.02 2.41 -0.14
CA VAL A 33 -0.04 1.25 -1.02
C VAL A 33 0.47 1.66 -2.39
N GLY A 34 1.56 1.05 -2.83
CA GLY A 34 2.10 1.30 -4.15
C GLY A 34 1.15 0.81 -5.25
N GLU A 35 0.92 1.63 -6.25
CA GLU A 35 0.04 1.30 -7.37
C GLU A 35 0.48 0.02 -8.10
N LEU A 36 1.80 -0.23 -8.13
CA LEU A 36 2.38 -1.39 -8.80
C LEU A 36 2.65 -2.57 -7.87
N SER A 37 2.21 -2.49 -6.61
CA SER A 37 2.51 -3.53 -5.61
C SER A 37 1.71 -4.81 -5.79
N GLY A 38 0.62 -4.77 -6.55
CA GLY A 38 -0.30 -5.90 -6.68
C GLY A 38 -1.31 -5.99 -5.54
N VAL A 39 -1.21 -5.11 -4.55
CA VAL A 39 -2.16 -5.05 -3.45
C VAL A 39 -3.39 -4.26 -3.87
N VAL A 40 -4.57 -4.80 -3.61
CA VAL A 40 -5.83 -4.14 -3.90
C VAL A 40 -6.33 -3.44 -2.64
N PRO A 41 -6.35 -2.09 -2.59
CA PRO A 41 -6.75 -1.36 -1.39
C PRO A 41 -8.10 -1.75 -0.84
N HIS A 42 -9.06 -2.01 -1.70
CA HIS A 42 -10.40 -2.44 -1.28
C HIS A 42 -10.37 -3.72 -0.45
N TYR A 43 -9.54 -4.68 -0.82
CA TYR A 43 -9.41 -5.93 -0.07
C TYR A 43 -8.73 -5.70 1.27
N MET A 44 -7.82 -4.75 1.34
CA MET A 44 -7.22 -4.36 2.62
C MET A 44 -8.29 -3.82 3.58
N GLU A 45 -9.15 -2.94 3.07
CA GLU A 45 -10.25 -2.39 3.87
C GLU A 45 -11.23 -3.46 4.35
N VAL A 46 -11.55 -4.43 3.49
CA VAL A 46 -12.47 -5.51 3.82
C VAL A 46 -11.88 -6.45 4.88
N CYS A 47 -10.58 -6.75 4.76
CA CYS A 47 -9.91 -7.69 5.67
C CYS A 47 -9.53 -7.05 7.01
N TYR A 48 -9.39 -5.74 7.07
CA TYR A 48 -8.88 -5.04 8.23
C TYR A 48 -9.70 -5.31 9.52
N PRO A 49 -11.03 -5.16 9.53
CA PRO A 49 -11.79 -5.37 10.76
C PRO A 49 -11.60 -6.76 11.37
N ALA A 50 -11.53 -7.78 10.52
CA ALA A 50 -11.33 -9.15 10.98
C ALA A 50 -9.93 -9.36 11.55
N ALA A 51 -8.93 -8.75 10.91
CA ALA A 51 -7.54 -8.90 11.31
C ALA A 51 -7.22 -8.23 12.65
N VAL A 52 -7.91 -7.13 12.97
CA VAL A 52 -7.66 -6.38 14.22
C VAL A 52 -8.67 -6.71 15.33
N TYR A 53 -9.64 -7.56 15.05
CA TYR A 53 -10.67 -7.95 16.02
C TYR A 53 -10.02 -8.52 17.28
N LYS A 54 -10.44 -8.00 18.42
CA LYS A 54 -9.90 -8.36 19.74
C LYS A 54 -8.39 -8.11 19.90
N THR A 55 -7.81 -7.24 19.08
CA THR A 55 -6.43 -6.79 19.27
C THR A 55 -6.46 -5.38 19.85
N PHE A 56 -5.27 -4.87 20.23
CA PHE A 56 -5.16 -3.49 20.70
C PHE A 56 -5.53 -2.46 19.62
N MET A 57 -5.61 -2.89 18.36
CA MET A 57 -5.95 -2.03 17.23
C MET A 57 -7.40 -2.11 16.79
N GLU A 58 -8.26 -2.76 17.58
CA GLU A 58 -9.66 -2.96 17.20
C GLU A 58 -10.38 -1.64 16.87
N ASN A 59 -10.06 -0.57 17.59
CA ASN A 59 -10.68 0.74 17.38
C ASN A 59 -9.79 1.70 16.57
N THR A 60 -8.70 1.21 16.01
CA THR A 60 -7.80 2.03 15.21
C THR A 60 -8.34 2.20 13.80
N VAL A 61 -8.38 3.44 13.32
CA VAL A 61 -8.86 3.74 11.96
C VAL A 61 -7.75 3.48 10.96
N LEU A 62 -8.06 2.77 9.89
CA LEU A 62 -7.15 2.55 8.78
C LEU A 62 -7.47 3.52 7.65
N GLU A 63 -6.48 4.27 7.20
CA GLU A 63 -6.57 5.12 6.03
C GLU A 63 -5.58 4.61 4.99
N LEU A 64 -6.03 4.45 3.77
CA LEU A 64 -5.19 3.97 2.68
C LEU A 64 -4.87 5.10 1.73
N GLU A 65 -3.59 5.23 1.37
CA GLU A 65 -3.13 6.17 0.37
C GLU A 65 -2.49 5.38 -0.76
N THR A 66 -2.89 5.66 -2.00
CA THR A 66 -2.29 5.03 -3.16
C THR A 66 -1.12 5.87 -3.65
N ILE A 67 0.05 5.25 -3.75
CA ILE A 67 1.25 5.90 -4.25
C ILE A 67 1.37 5.57 -5.73
N PRO A 68 1.41 6.59 -6.62
CA PRO A 68 1.50 6.37 -8.06
C PRO A 68 2.72 5.54 -8.45
N GLY A 69 2.53 4.65 -9.41
CA GLY A 69 3.62 3.83 -9.94
C GLY A 69 4.39 4.57 -11.01
N ILE A 70 5.34 5.40 -10.61
CA ILE A 70 6.17 6.16 -11.52
C ILE A 70 7.37 5.31 -11.94
N VAL A 71 7.57 5.17 -13.24
CA VAL A 71 8.69 4.42 -13.81
C VAL A 71 9.48 5.30 -14.75
N ARG A 72 10.73 4.91 -15.00
CA ARG A 72 11.60 5.62 -15.94
C ARG A 72 11.85 4.74 -17.15
N CYS A 73 11.70 5.31 -18.34
CA CYS A 73 12.03 4.62 -19.57
C CYS A 73 13.56 4.52 -19.71
N ARG A 74 14.08 3.32 -19.91
CA ARG A 74 15.52 3.10 -20.05
C ARG A 74 16.09 3.73 -21.32
N SER A 75 15.28 3.87 -22.34
CA SER A 75 15.73 4.37 -23.63
C SER A 75 15.75 5.89 -23.70
N CYS A 76 14.75 6.57 -23.18
CA CYS A 76 14.66 8.03 -23.28
C CYS A 76 14.82 8.77 -21.96
N GLY A 77 14.83 8.05 -20.83
CA GLY A 77 14.96 8.65 -19.50
C GLY A 77 13.72 9.36 -18.98
N ARG A 78 12.63 9.32 -19.74
CA ARG A 78 11.37 9.97 -19.33
C ARG A 78 10.72 9.20 -18.18
N GLU A 79 10.23 9.94 -17.19
CA GLU A 79 9.44 9.36 -16.11
C GLU A 79 7.97 9.48 -16.45
N PHE A 80 7.20 8.44 -16.14
CA PHE A 80 5.77 8.44 -16.41
C PHE A 80 5.07 7.49 -15.47
N ASN A 81 3.75 7.68 -15.29
CA ASN A 81 2.93 6.75 -14.50
C ASN A 81 2.65 5.51 -15.37
N ALA A 82 3.14 4.35 -14.92
CA ALA A 82 3.03 3.12 -15.68
C ALA A 82 1.58 2.71 -15.97
N MET A 83 0.68 2.89 -15.01
CA MET A 83 -0.72 2.52 -15.16
C MET A 83 -1.44 3.44 -16.15
N ALA A 84 -1.14 4.75 -16.09
CA ALA A 84 -1.78 5.73 -16.95
C ALA A 84 -1.39 5.56 -18.42
N HIS A 85 -0.22 4.98 -18.69
CA HIS A 85 0.30 4.78 -20.04
C HIS A 85 0.37 3.31 -20.43
N ASP A 86 -0.39 2.45 -19.74
CA ASP A 86 -0.50 1.04 -20.04
C ASP A 86 0.85 0.34 -20.12
N PHE A 87 1.78 0.75 -19.24
CA PHE A 87 3.15 0.24 -19.15
C PHE A 87 4.02 0.52 -20.38
N HIS A 88 3.60 1.45 -21.24
CA HIS A 88 4.37 1.85 -22.42
C HIS A 88 4.83 3.30 -22.30
N CYS A 89 6.09 3.55 -22.60
CA CYS A 89 6.62 4.90 -22.58
C CYS A 89 5.92 5.77 -23.64
N PRO A 90 5.38 6.95 -23.28
CA PRO A 90 4.73 7.82 -24.23
C PRO A 90 5.60 8.24 -25.41
N GLY A 91 6.94 8.36 -25.16
CA GLY A 91 7.89 8.75 -26.20
C GLY A 91 8.16 7.68 -27.24
N PHE A 92 7.83 6.39 -26.95
CA PHE A 92 8.06 5.27 -27.84
C PHE A 92 6.78 4.61 -28.32
N ARG A 93 5.65 5.17 -27.99
CA ARG A 93 4.36 4.55 -28.29
C ARG A 93 4.15 4.26 -29.75
N LEU A 94 4.61 5.15 -30.63
CA LEU A 94 4.46 5.00 -32.08
C LEU A 94 5.41 3.97 -32.66
N MET A 95 6.48 3.64 -31.94
CA MET A 95 7.50 2.68 -32.40
C MET A 95 7.08 1.23 -32.21
N VAL A 96 6.03 1.01 -31.47
CA VAL A 96 5.51 -0.34 -31.19
C VAL A 96 4.61 -0.83 -32.31
N LEU A 97 4.20 0.06 -33.17
CA LEU A 97 3.35 -0.27 -34.29
C LEU A 97 4.14 -0.91 -35.41
#